data_783d45fe7be1b23a4b929aece0d08de1
#
_entry.id   783d45fe7be1b23a4b929aece0d08de1
#
_cell.length_a   1.000
_cell.length_b   1.000
_cell.length_c   1.000
_cell.angle_alpha   90.00
_cell.angle_beta   90.00
_cell.angle_gamma   90.00
#
_symmetry.space_group_name_H-M   'P 1'
#
loop_
_entity.id
_entity.type
_entity.pdbx_description
1 polymer ?
#
loop_
_entity_poly.entity_id
_entity_poly.type
_entity_poly.pdbx_seq_one_letter_code
_entity_poly.pdbx_strand_id
1 'polypeptide(L)'
;DETRRIGRKPQPQRLVKDLGKVYEIMNTNIKRWSVGSPIQAPLDGLLELIREHGIKAADVDKLVIRVAHQAANTTDNRNMPDICMQHMCAVMLIDGIVTFKSSHDEKRMTDKKVLELRKRITLYGDDALTAAMPSRQGIIELKLKNGRMLRKHVKAVLGTAQKIGRASCR
;
A
#
# COMPACT_ATOMS: atom_id res chain seq x y z
N ASP A 1 -23.67 -19.17 -8.26
CA ASP A 1 -23.86 -19.13 -6.80
C ASP A 1 -23.60 -17.69 -6.31
N GLU A 2 -24.67 -16.88 -6.28
CA GLU A 2 -24.62 -15.45 -5.90
C GLU A 2 -24.16 -15.24 -4.44
N THR A 3 -24.35 -16.21 -3.56
CA THR A 3 -23.94 -16.13 -2.15
C THR A 3 -22.43 -16.12 -1.97
N ARG A 4 -21.67 -16.70 -2.90
CA ARG A 4 -20.18 -16.65 -2.89
C ARG A 4 -19.63 -15.30 -3.32
N ARG A 5 -20.34 -14.53 -4.15
CA ARG A 5 -19.91 -13.20 -4.61
C ARG A 5 -20.05 -12.12 -3.53
N ILE A 6 -21.02 -12.24 -2.65
CA ILE A 6 -21.33 -11.21 -1.62
C ILE A 6 -20.84 -11.62 -0.23
N GLY A 7 -20.39 -12.87 -0.04
CA GLY A 7 -19.71 -13.36 1.16
C GLY A 7 -20.50 -13.38 2.47
N ARG A 8 -21.74 -12.86 2.53
CA ARG A 8 -22.60 -12.86 3.71
C ARG A 8 -24.07 -12.74 3.33
N LYS A 9 -24.95 -13.37 4.12
CA LYS A 9 -26.40 -13.19 3.97
C LYS A 9 -26.76 -11.71 4.14
N PRO A 10 -27.60 -11.13 3.28
CA PRO A 10 -28.07 -9.76 3.42
C PRO A 10 -28.73 -9.55 4.79
N GLN A 11 -28.42 -8.43 5.42
CA GLN A 11 -29.00 -8.04 6.72
C GLN A 11 -29.64 -6.65 6.58
N PRO A 12 -30.85 -6.52 6.01
CA PRO A 12 -31.49 -5.23 5.76
C PRO A 12 -31.64 -4.35 7.00
N GLN A 13 -31.80 -4.97 8.18
CA GLN A 13 -31.94 -4.26 9.45
C GLN A 13 -30.71 -3.41 9.78
N ARG A 14 -29.51 -3.77 9.27
CA ARG A 14 -28.29 -2.98 9.47
C ARG A 14 -28.31 -1.64 8.73
N LEU A 15 -29.10 -1.52 7.65
CA LEU A 15 -29.19 -0.28 6.89
C LEU A 15 -29.87 0.85 7.67
N VAL A 16 -30.78 0.51 8.57
CA VAL A 16 -31.56 1.46 9.36
C VAL A 16 -31.15 1.51 10.83
N LYS A 17 -30.27 0.60 11.25
CA LYS A 17 -29.81 0.52 12.63
C LYS A 17 -29.03 1.79 12.99
N ASP A 18 -29.39 2.41 14.11
CA ASP A 18 -28.69 3.55 14.69
C ASP A 18 -28.59 4.79 13.75
N LEU A 19 -29.53 4.92 12.77
CA LEU A 19 -29.63 6.11 11.94
C LEU A 19 -29.79 7.38 12.81
N GLY A 20 -29.00 8.41 12.50
CA GLY A 20 -28.98 9.66 13.26
C GLY A 20 -28.20 9.61 14.58
N LYS A 21 -27.70 8.44 15.00
CA LYS A 21 -26.90 8.27 16.24
C LYS A 21 -25.46 7.85 15.93
N VAL A 22 -25.26 6.97 14.93
CA VAL A 22 -23.94 6.49 14.52
C VAL A 22 -23.70 6.87 13.07
N TYR A 23 -22.57 7.49 12.81
CA TYR A 23 -22.15 7.93 11.48
C TYR A 23 -20.93 7.12 11.04
N GLU A 24 -21.12 6.19 10.14
CA GLU A 24 -20.04 5.29 9.63
C GLU A 24 -18.89 6.06 8.96
N ILE A 25 -19.13 7.28 8.52
CA ILE A 25 -18.06 8.14 7.99
C ILE A 25 -16.91 8.34 9.00
N MET A 26 -17.24 8.34 10.31
CA MET A 26 -16.23 8.45 11.37
C MET A 26 -15.30 7.22 11.46
N ASN A 27 -15.75 6.07 10.95
CA ASN A 27 -15.01 4.82 10.91
C ASN A 27 -14.39 4.53 9.54
N THR A 28 -14.55 5.46 8.58
CA THR A 28 -14.05 5.29 7.22
C THR A 28 -12.58 5.68 7.12
N ASN A 29 -11.86 4.98 6.26
CA ASN A 29 -10.48 5.31 5.96
C ASN A 29 -10.40 6.19 4.70
N ILE A 30 -9.70 7.32 4.80
CA ILE A 30 -9.40 8.18 3.65
C ILE A 30 -8.03 7.76 3.11
N LYS A 31 -8.00 7.22 1.90
CA LYS A 31 -6.74 6.81 1.27
C LYS A 31 -5.88 8.02 0.96
N ARG A 32 -4.62 7.99 1.39
CA ARG A 32 -3.62 8.98 0.99
C ARG A 32 -3.21 8.83 -0.48
N TRP A 33 -3.06 7.60 -0.92
CA TRP A 33 -2.63 7.25 -2.27
C TRP A 33 -3.81 6.71 -3.07
N SER A 34 -3.92 7.10 -4.34
CA SER A 34 -4.95 6.59 -5.26
C SER A 34 -4.61 5.20 -5.78
N VAL A 35 -4.43 4.25 -4.88
CA VAL A 35 -4.05 2.86 -5.15
C VAL A 35 -4.85 1.88 -4.30
N GLY A 36 -4.69 0.59 -4.53
CA GLY A 36 -5.27 -0.47 -3.71
C GLY A 36 -4.95 -0.32 -2.23
N SER A 37 -5.92 -0.61 -1.35
CA SER A 37 -5.74 -0.47 0.11
C SER A 37 -4.52 -1.24 0.67
N PRO A 38 -4.14 -2.42 0.16
CA PRO A 38 -2.95 -3.12 0.62
C PRO A 38 -1.63 -2.38 0.35
N ILE A 39 -1.61 -1.48 -0.62
CA ILE A 39 -0.40 -0.77 -1.06
C ILE A 39 -0.15 0.51 -0.22
N GLN A 40 -1.14 0.98 0.53
CA GLN A 40 -1.03 2.21 1.33
C GLN A 40 0.13 2.18 2.33
N ALA A 41 0.20 1.14 3.17
CA ALA A 41 1.26 1.02 4.19
C ALA A 41 2.67 0.88 3.59
N PRO A 42 2.90 0.03 2.58
CA PRO A 42 4.17 0.00 1.87
C PRO A 42 4.61 1.34 1.30
N LEU A 43 3.73 2.10 0.66
CA LEU A 43 4.08 3.41 0.12
C LEU A 43 4.38 4.44 1.21
N ASP A 44 3.62 4.44 2.32
CA ASP A 44 3.91 5.33 3.47
C ASP A 44 5.31 5.04 4.04
N GLY A 45 5.61 3.75 4.29
CA GLY A 45 6.91 3.35 4.84
C GLY A 45 8.06 3.64 3.88
N LEU A 46 7.88 3.42 2.59
CA LEU A 46 8.89 3.70 1.58
C LEU A 46 9.16 5.20 1.45
N LEU A 47 8.10 6.03 1.45
CA LEU A 47 8.25 7.48 1.43
C LEU A 47 8.98 8.01 2.67
N GLU A 48 8.68 7.46 3.85
CA GLU A 48 9.37 7.83 5.09
C GLU A 48 10.88 7.52 4.95
N LEU A 49 11.26 6.31 4.49
CA LEU A 49 12.67 5.95 4.28
C LEU A 49 13.35 6.83 3.23
N ILE A 50 12.68 7.14 2.12
CA ILE A 50 13.21 8.04 1.08
C ILE A 50 13.53 9.42 1.68
N ARG A 51 12.62 9.98 2.47
CA ARG A 51 12.77 11.32 3.07
C ARG A 51 13.80 11.36 4.19
N GLU A 52 13.82 10.36 5.05
CA GLU A 52 14.74 10.25 6.18
C GLU A 52 16.19 10.07 5.73
N HIS A 53 16.41 9.37 4.61
CA HIS A 53 17.75 8.95 4.17
C HIS A 53 18.18 9.50 2.81
N GLY A 54 17.37 10.30 2.13
CA GLY A 54 17.70 10.89 0.82
C GLY A 54 17.89 9.84 -0.29
N ILE A 55 17.16 8.72 -0.24
CA ILE A 55 17.34 7.57 -1.12
C ILE A 55 16.88 7.91 -2.54
N LYS A 56 17.71 7.55 -3.52
CA LYS A 56 17.37 7.61 -4.95
C LYS A 56 17.16 6.19 -5.50
N ALA A 57 16.38 6.06 -6.58
CA ALA A 57 16.15 4.77 -7.23
C ALA A 57 17.46 4.04 -7.62
N ALA A 58 18.50 4.82 -7.99
CA ALA A 58 19.81 4.29 -8.36
C ALA A 58 20.55 3.58 -7.20
N ASP A 59 20.27 3.99 -5.95
CA ASP A 59 20.93 3.46 -4.75
C ASP A 59 20.35 2.10 -4.33
N VAL A 60 19.19 1.73 -4.84
CA VAL A 60 18.46 0.52 -4.43
C VAL A 60 19.09 -0.72 -5.04
N ASP A 61 19.52 -1.66 -4.19
CA ASP A 61 19.92 -3.01 -4.56
C ASP A 61 18.69 -3.95 -4.54
N LYS A 62 17.99 -4.02 -3.42
CA LYS A 62 16.81 -4.88 -3.24
C LYS A 62 15.80 -4.23 -2.30
N LEU A 63 14.52 -4.42 -2.62
CA LEU A 63 13.40 -4.04 -1.77
C LEU A 63 12.55 -5.28 -1.45
N VAL A 64 12.36 -5.57 -0.18
CA VAL A 64 11.45 -6.61 0.29
C VAL A 64 10.28 -5.96 0.98
N ILE A 65 9.08 -6.37 0.61
CA ILE A 65 7.81 -5.90 1.15
C ILE A 65 7.10 -7.08 1.80
N ARG A 66 6.64 -6.89 3.04
CA ARG A 66 5.82 -7.87 3.74
C ARG A 66 4.47 -7.24 4.09
N VAL A 67 3.41 -7.96 3.77
CA VAL A 67 2.01 -7.59 4.06
C VAL A 67 1.24 -8.85 4.46
N ALA A 68 -0.03 -8.71 4.88
CA ALA A 68 -0.89 -9.88 5.10
C ALA A 68 -0.96 -10.77 3.84
N HIS A 69 -1.10 -12.09 3.99
CA HIS A 69 -1.15 -13.05 2.87
C HIS A 69 -2.18 -12.69 1.81
N GLN A 70 -3.40 -12.33 2.23
CA GLN A 70 -4.44 -11.90 1.29
C GLN A 70 -4.02 -10.65 0.50
N ALA A 71 -3.34 -9.71 1.14
CA ALA A 71 -2.84 -8.50 0.50
C ALA A 71 -1.75 -8.83 -0.53
N ALA A 72 -0.80 -9.71 -0.19
CA ALA A 72 0.22 -10.18 -1.12
C ALA A 72 -0.43 -10.85 -2.35
N ASN A 73 -1.32 -11.82 -2.13
CA ASN A 73 -2.00 -12.56 -3.21
C ASN A 73 -2.80 -11.66 -4.15
N THR A 74 -3.35 -10.55 -3.65
CA THR A 74 -4.16 -9.63 -4.47
C THR A 74 -3.35 -8.59 -5.21
N THR A 75 -2.11 -8.30 -4.81
CA THR A 75 -1.32 -7.19 -5.37
C THR A 75 -0.01 -7.61 -6.01
N ASP A 76 0.34 -8.91 -5.95
CA ASP A 76 1.59 -9.41 -6.51
C ASP A 76 1.59 -9.36 -8.04
N ASN A 77 2.53 -8.62 -8.60
CA ASN A 77 2.82 -8.51 -10.03
C ASN A 77 1.61 -8.38 -10.96
N ARG A 78 0.59 -7.62 -10.53
CA ARG A 78 -0.62 -7.37 -11.32
C ARG A 78 -0.32 -6.56 -12.60
N ASN A 79 -1.19 -6.74 -13.61
CA ASN A 79 -1.13 -6.02 -14.89
C ASN A 79 -1.86 -4.66 -14.86
N MET A 80 -2.33 -4.22 -13.69
CA MET A 80 -2.98 -2.94 -13.48
C MET A 80 -2.11 -2.11 -12.52
N PRO A 81 -1.72 -0.88 -12.86
CA PRO A 81 -0.71 -0.13 -12.11
C PRO A 81 -1.08 0.11 -10.66
N ASP A 82 -2.29 0.59 -10.38
CA ASP A 82 -2.76 1.00 -9.05
C ASP A 82 -3.00 -0.16 -8.07
N ILE A 83 -3.01 -1.41 -8.56
CA ILE A 83 -3.09 -2.62 -7.72
C ILE A 83 -1.83 -3.50 -7.81
N CYS A 84 -0.80 -3.07 -8.51
CA CYS A 84 0.49 -3.77 -8.58
C CYS A 84 1.47 -3.21 -7.54
N MET A 85 1.75 -3.98 -6.49
CA MET A 85 2.63 -3.56 -5.38
C MET A 85 4.02 -3.17 -5.87
N GLN A 86 4.67 -4.03 -6.65
CA GLN A 86 6.02 -3.81 -7.13
C GLN A 86 6.10 -2.60 -8.07
N HIS A 87 5.09 -2.42 -8.91
CA HIS A 87 5.02 -1.28 -9.82
C HIS A 87 4.91 0.04 -9.06
N MET A 88 3.98 0.13 -8.11
CA MET A 88 3.79 1.36 -7.34
C MET A 88 4.99 1.72 -6.47
N CYS A 89 5.66 0.73 -5.89
CA CYS A 89 6.90 0.97 -5.15
C CYS A 89 8.06 1.40 -6.07
N ALA A 90 8.16 0.84 -7.29
CA ALA A 90 9.13 1.29 -8.29
C ALA A 90 8.86 2.75 -8.71
N VAL A 91 7.60 3.10 -8.98
CA VAL A 91 7.18 4.48 -9.29
C VAL A 91 7.54 5.43 -8.15
N MET A 92 7.24 5.06 -6.89
CA MET A 92 7.60 5.85 -5.71
C MET A 92 9.11 6.11 -5.60
N LEU A 93 9.94 5.10 -5.87
CA LEU A 93 11.40 5.24 -5.84
C LEU A 93 11.94 6.14 -6.95
N ILE A 94 11.33 6.11 -8.14
CA ILE A 94 11.76 6.91 -9.29
C ILE A 94 11.31 8.36 -9.17
N ASP A 95 10.05 8.59 -8.79
CA ASP A 95 9.43 9.92 -8.79
C ASP A 95 9.53 10.61 -7.43
N GLY A 96 9.87 9.86 -6.35
CA GLY A 96 9.84 10.36 -4.97
C GLY A 96 8.43 10.53 -4.39
N ILE A 97 7.38 10.32 -5.21
CA ILE A 97 5.96 10.42 -4.83
C ILE A 97 5.09 9.62 -5.79
N VAL A 98 3.93 9.17 -5.31
CA VAL A 98 2.86 8.64 -6.17
C VAL A 98 1.74 9.68 -6.25
N THR A 99 1.36 10.05 -7.47
CA THR A 99 0.24 10.95 -7.75
C THR A 99 -0.93 10.16 -8.35
N PHE A 100 -2.11 10.77 -8.44
CA PHE A 100 -3.25 10.17 -9.16
C PHE A 100 -2.86 9.79 -10.60
N LYS A 101 -2.19 10.72 -11.32
CA LYS A 101 -1.74 10.49 -12.69
C LYS A 101 -0.77 9.31 -12.78
N SER A 102 0.25 9.26 -11.91
CA SER A 102 1.26 8.19 -11.97
C SER A 102 0.71 6.82 -11.54
N SER A 103 -0.31 6.78 -10.68
CA SER A 103 -0.92 5.51 -10.26
C SER A 103 -1.87 4.90 -11.29
N HIS A 104 -2.29 5.67 -12.31
CA HIS A 104 -3.20 5.21 -13.37
C HIS A 104 -2.54 5.26 -14.76
N ASP A 105 -1.22 5.45 -14.82
CA ASP A 105 -0.49 5.49 -16.09
C ASP A 105 -0.09 4.07 -16.54
N GLU A 106 -0.95 3.46 -17.34
CA GLU A 106 -0.73 2.12 -17.89
C GLU A 106 0.53 2.04 -18.77
N LYS A 107 0.91 3.15 -19.46
CA LYS A 107 2.10 3.18 -20.31
C LYS A 107 3.37 2.95 -19.50
N ARG A 108 3.40 3.39 -18.25
CA ARG A 108 4.55 3.15 -17.35
C ARG A 108 4.73 1.68 -16.95
N MET A 109 3.72 0.84 -17.12
CA MET A 109 3.86 -0.61 -16.89
C MET A 109 4.88 -1.26 -17.82
N THR A 110 5.18 -0.64 -18.96
CA THR A 110 6.18 -1.08 -19.95
C THR A 110 7.45 -0.24 -19.97
N ASP A 111 7.55 0.77 -19.11
CA ASP A 111 8.75 1.61 -19.00
C ASP A 111 9.96 0.78 -18.52
N LYS A 112 11.06 0.83 -19.27
CA LYS A 112 12.26 0.03 -18.98
C LYS A 112 12.84 0.31 -17.60
N LYS A 113 12.86 1.57 -17.15
CA LYS A 113 13.41 1.95 -15.84
C LYS A 113 12.54 1.40 -14.70
N VAL A 114 11.22 1.47 -14.87
CA VAL A 114 10.27 0.90 -13.90
C VAL A 114 10.40 -0.61 -13.85
N LEU A 115 10.46 -1.29 -15.01
CA LEU A 115 10.60 -2.75 -15.09
C LEU A 115 11.91 -3.24 -14.47
N GLU A 116 13.03 -2.57 -14.71
CA GLU A 116 14.32 -2.94 -14.10
C GLU A 116 14.28 -2.80 -12.56
N LEU A 117 13.61 -1.77 -12.05
CA LEU A 117 13.47 -1.61 -10.60
C LEU A 117 12.49 -2.63 -10.01
N ARG A 118 11.40 -2.96 -10.71
CA ARG A 118 10.44 -4.00 -10.31
C ARG A 118 11.10 -5.35 -10.07
N LYS A 119 12.09 -5.73 -10.88
CA LYS A 119 12.85 -7.00 -10.72
C LYS A 119 13.58 -7.10 -9.37
N ARG A 120 13.87 -5.96 -8.74
CA ARG A 120 14.54 -5.88 -7.43
C ARG A 120 13.57 -5.84 -6.26
N ILE A 121 12.26 -5.84 -6.53
CA ILE A 121 11.20 -5.72 -5.53
C ILE A 121 10.52 -7.06 -5.36
N THR A 122 10.57 -7.60 -4.15
CA THR A 122 9.94 -8.88 -3.80
C THR A 122 8.84 -8.64 -2.77
N LEU A 123 7.69 -9.29 -2.97
CA LEU A 123 6.54 -9.24 -2.08
C LEU A 123 6.34 -10.58 -1.39
N TYR A 124 6.12 -10.55 -0.07
CA TYR A 124 5.80 -11.73 0.74
C TYR A 124 4.54 -11.53 1.58
N GLY A 125 3.78 -12.60 1.73
CA GLY A 125 2.79 -12.71 2.80
C GLY A 125 3.49 -12.97 4.15
N ASP A 126 2.92 -12.39 5.21
CA ASP A 126 3.47 -12.50 6.57
C ASP A 126 2.35 -12.90 7.54
N ASP A 127 2.62 -13.91 8.37
CA ASP A 127 1.64 -14.48 9.30
C ASP A 127 1.26 -13.48 10.40
N ALA A 128 2.24 -12.77 10.96
CA ALA A 128 2.00 -11.79 12.01
C ALA A 128 1.16 -10.61 11.49
N LEU A 129 1.42 -10.16 10.25
CA LEU A 129 0.63 -9.12 9.62
C LEU A 129 -0.77 -9.61 9.21
N THR A 130 -0.91 -10.90 8.94
CA THR A 130 -2.21 -11.53 8.68
C THR A 130 -3.04 -11.61 9.95
N ALA A 131 -2.43 -12.00 11.07
CA ALA A 131 -3.09 -12.03 12.38
C ALA A 131 -3.50 -10.62 12.87
N ALA A 132 -2.80 -9.57 12.46
CA ALA A 132 -3.12 -8.18 12.81
C ALA A 132 -4.32 -7.60 12.05
N MET A 133 -4.90 -8.33 11.09
CA MET A 133 -6.10 -7.85 10.37
C MET A 133 -7.27 -7.60 11.33
N PRO A 134 -8.08 -6.56 11.14
CA PRO A 134 -8.21 -5.72 9.94
C PRO A 134 -7.19 -4.56 9.80
N SER A 135 -6.25 -4.41 10.73
CA SER A 135 -5.19 -3.40 10.62
C SER A 135 -4.29 -3.73 9.42
N ARG A 136 -4.31 -2.85 8.41
CA ARG A 136 -3.53 -3.05 7.19
C ARG A 136 -2.13 -2.53 7.38
N GLN A 137 -1.26 -3.36 7.92
CA GLN A 137 0.14 -3.07 8.19
C GLN A 137 1.04 -3.44 7.01
N GLY A 138 2.26 -2.89 7.01
CA GLY A 138 3.29 -3.26 6.05
C GLY A 138 4.69 -3.11 6.62
N ILE A 139 5.59 -4.00 6.23
CA ILE A 139 7.01 -3.93 6.56
C ILE A 139 7.80 -3.73 5.27
N ILE A 140 8.70 -2.76 5.28
CA ILE A 140 9.62 -2.45 4.20
C ILE A 140 11.03 -2.75 4.67
N GLU A 141 11.76 -3.57 3.90
CA GLU A 141 13.16 -3.89 4.11
C GLU A 141 13.93 -3.50 2.84
N LEU A 142 14.73 -2.47 2.92
CA LEU A 142 15.43 -1.88 1.80
C LEU A 142 16.93 -2.08 1.95
N LYS A 143 17.54 -2.80 1.00
CA LYS A 143 18.98 -2.95 0.87
C LYS A 143 19.49 -1.96 -0.17
N LEU A 144 20.46 -1.16 0.21
CA LEU A 144 21.15 -0.23 -0.69
C LEU A 144 22.42 -0.87 -1.24
N LYS A 145 22.87 -0.41 -2.41
CA LYS A 145 24.11 -0.89 -3.07
C LYS A 145 25.37 -0.71 -2.24
N ASN A 146 25.38 0.26 -1.32
CA ASN A 146 26.48 0.47 -0.37
C ASN A 146 26.45 -0.48 0.84
N GLY A 147 25.55 -1.48 0.83
CA GLY A 147 25.41 -2.48 1.87
C GLY A 147 24.49 -2.08 3.03
N ARG A 148 24.06 -0.81 3.14
CA ARG A 148 23.14 -0.40 4.22
C ARG A 148 21.80 -1.12 4.10
N MET A 149 21.30 -1.57 5.25
CA MET A 149 19.96 -2.15 5.40
C MET A 149 19.08 -1.18 6.17
N LEU A 150 17.93 -0.86 5.61
CA LEU A 150 16.92 0.01 6.22
C LEU A 150 15.63 -0.78 6.39
N ARG A 151 14.94 -0.57 7.50
CA ARG A 151 13.67 -1.26 7.78
C ARG A 151 12.66 -0.31 8.38
N LYS A 152 11.42 -0.39 7.88
CA LYS A 152 10.28 0.37 8.42
C LYS A 152 9.09 -0.55 8.59
N HIS A 153 8.45 -0.49 9.77
CA HIS A 153 7.17 -1.16 10.01
C HIS A 153 6.08 -0.09 10.16
N VAL A 154 5.14 -0.07 9.24
CA VAL A 154 3.96 0.80 9.27
C VAL A 154 2.80 0.05 9.91
N LYS A 155 2.52 0.35 11.17
CA LYS A 155 1.45 -0.28 11.96
C LYS A 155 0.07 0.33 11.68
N ALA A 156 0.02 1.61 11.30
CA ALA A 156 -1.20 2.32 10.95
C ALA A 156 -0.94 3.27 9.78
N VAL A 157 -1.82 3.24 8.80
CA VAL A 157 -1.75 4.09 7.59
C VAL A 157 -2.33 5.47 7.89
N LEU A 158 -1.78 6.51 7.28
CA LEU A 158 -2.36 7.84 7.33
C LEU A 158 -3.77 7.84 6.72
N GLY A 159 -4.70 8.56 7.38
CA GLY A 159 -6.12 8.62 6.98
C GLY A 159 -6.98 7.50 7.55
N THR A 160 -6.46 6.68 8.47
CA THR A 160 -7.24 5.73 9.26
C THR A 160 -7.63 6.33 10.60
N ALA A 161 -8.66 5.78 11.25
CA ALA A 161 -9.09 6.21 12.59
C ALA A 161 -7.95 6.14 13.63
N GLN A 162 -7.01 5.18 13.46
CA GLN A 162 -5.86 5.01 14.35
C GLN A 162 -4.72 6.02 14.07
N LYS A 163 -4.70 6.62 12.88
CA LYS A 163 -3.68 7.59 12.47
C LYS A 163 -4.32 8.71 11.65
N ILE A 164 -5.16 9.51 12.33
CA ILE A 164 -5.71 10.73 11.75
C ILE A 164 -4.56 11.73 11.65
N GLY A 165 -3.90 11.77 10.49
CA GLY A 165 -2.93 12.80 10.18
C GLY A 165 -3.67 14.09 9.83
N ARG A 166 -3.10 15.26 10.16
CA ARG A 166 -3.52 16.50 9.52
C ARG A 166 -3.35 16.32 8.01
N ALA A 167 -4.44 16.37 7.27
CA ALA A 167 -4.38 16.58 5.83
C ALA A 167 -3.73 17.96 5.64
N SER A 168 -2.41 18.00 5.48
CA SER A 168 -1.77 19.20 4.97
C SER A 168 -2.10 19.26 3.49
N CYS A 169 -3.20 19.87 3.15
CA CYS A 169 -3.40 20.46 1.83
C CYS A 169 -2.33 21.56 1.69
N ARG A 170 -1.25 21.27 1.00
CA ARG A 170 -0.34 22.23 0.40
C ARG A 170 -0.21 21.91 -1.06
#